data_bb93304f9eac252d99bc008965f4bd0b
#
_entry.id   bb93304f9eac252d99bc008965f4bd0b
#
_cell.length_a   1.000
_cell.length_b   1.000
_cell.length_c   1.000
_cell.angle_alpha   90.00
_cell.angle_beta   90.00
_cell.angle_gamma   90.00
#
_symmetry.space_group_name_H-M   'P 1'
#
loop_
_entity.id
_entity.type
_entity.pdbx_description
1 polymer ?
#
loop_
_entity_poly.entity_id
_entity_poly.type
_entity_poly.pdbx_seq_one_letter_code
_entity_poly.pdbx_strand_id
1 'polypeptide(L)'
;MTNETISLLPLERMAQLWRAMAKKRTLVHCMTNDVVQGITADLLLAASASPAMVIDEHESADFAAIADALLINVGTLTEERSRSMIQAVQSAKAHGKPWVLDPVAAGLLPWRDEKITTFLSMQPTVIRANASEIMSLAGVGAGGHGVDSTDDSANALQAAKTLAQRYRCIVAVTGKTDYATDGQKVVAATGDVPMATLAVGTGCSLSALVAAFCATGEDVLEATVAALMIMNCLLYTSPSPRDGLLS
;
A
#
# COMPACT_ATOMS: atom_id res chain seq x y z
N MET A 1 14.96 26.94 2.86
CA MET A 1 13.82 26.18 2.34
C MET A 1 14.21 25.69 0.95
N THR A 2 14.67 24.46 0.83
CA THR A 2 14.95 23.86 -0.49
C THR A 2 13.60 23.65 -1.18
N ASN A 3 13.42 24.31 -2.34
CA ASN A 3 12.27 24.05 -3.21
C ASN A 3 12.29 22.58 -3.60
N GLU A 4 11.51 21.79 -2.93
CA GLU A 4 11.40 20.36 -3.18
C GLU A 4 10.62 20.16 -4.49
N THR A 5 11.27 19.59 -5.49
CA THR A 5 10.61 19.33 -6.78
C THR A 5 9.77 18.06 -6.63
N ILE A 6 8.45 18.24 -6.50
CA ILE A 6 7.49 17.14 -6.60
C ILE A 6 7.24 16.90 -8.09
N SER A 7 7.55 15.71 -8.56
CA SER A 7 7.29 15.29 -9.93
C SER A 7 5.93 14.60 -10.06
N LEU A 8 5.42 14.54 -11.29
CA LEU A 8 4.20 13.79 -11.63
C LEU A 8 4.57 12.61 -12.53
N LEU A 9 3.89 11.48 -12.35
CA LEU A 9 4.02 10.38 -13.29
C LEU A 9 3.15 10.67 -14.53
N PRO A 10 3.71 10.64 -15.76
CA PRO A 10 2.93 10.82 -16.97
C PRO A 10 1.88 9.71 -17.14
N LEU A 11 0.68 10.07 -17.62
CA LEU A 11 -0.40 9.11 -17.88
C LEU A 11 0.02 7.97 -18.82
N GLU A 12 0.87 8.29 -19.79
CA GLU A 12 1.40 7.31 -20.75
C GLU A 12 2.29 6.27 -20.05
N ARG A 13 3.10 6.70 -19.08
CA ARG A 13 3.93 5.81 -18.27
C ARG A 13 3.07 4.95 -17.35
N MET A 14 2.07 5.52 -16.70
CA MET A 14 1.08 4.77 -15.92
C MET A 14 0.42 3.68 -16.76
N ALA A 15 -0.02 4.00 -17.99
CA ALA A 15 -0.66 3.05 -18.89
C ALA A 15 0.30 1.93 -19.33
N GLN A 16 1.59 2.22 -19.52
CA GLN A 16 2.62 1.22 -19.82
C GLN A 16 2.79 0.23 -18.66
N LEU A 17 2.90 0.75 -17.43
CA LEU A 17 3.04 -0.06 -16.22
C LEU A 17 1.82 -0.96 -15.98
N TRP A 18 0.61 -0.42 -16.20
CA TRP A 18 -0.60 -1.22 -16.10
C TRP A 18 -0.64 -2.35 -17.15
N ARG A 19 -0.30 -2.05 -18.42
CA ARG A 19 -0.24 -3.10 -19.46
C ARG A 19 0.78 -4.18 -19.12
N ALA A 20 1.93 -3.82 -18.56
CA ALA A 20 2.95 -4.78 -18.13
C ALA A 20 2.40 -5.71 -17.02
N MET A 21 1.75 -5.16 -16.00
CA MET A 21 1.12 -5.89 -14.91
C MET A 21 0.00 -6.80 -15.42
N ALA A 22 -0.92 -6.27 -16.25
CA ALA A 22 -2.04 -7.01 -16.81
C ALA A 22 -1.61 -8.14 -17.73
N LYS A 23 -0.56 -7.92 -18.56
CA LYS A 23 0.00 -8.95 -19.44
C LYS A 23 0.59 -10.11 -18.66
N LYS A 24 1.23 -9.82 -17.54
CA LYS A 24 1.83 -10.83 -16.66
C LYS A 24 0.76 -11.63 -15.90
N ARG A 25 -0.46 -11.11 -15.75
CA ARG A 25 -1.48 -11.66 -14.84
C ARG A 25 -0.92 -11.91 -13.45
N THR A 26 -0.28 -10.90 -12.91
CA THR A 26 0.48 -10.97 -11.66
C THR A 26 -0.29 -11.69 -10.55
N LEU A 27 0.29 -12.75 -10.01
CA LEU A 27 -0.26 -13.48 -8.87
C LEU A 27 0.15 -12.77 -7.56
N VAL A 28 -0.83 -12.24 -6.85
CA VAL A 28 -0.62 -11.54 -5.58
C VAL A 28 -1.06 -12.41 -4.42
N HIS A 29 -0.13 -12.75 -3.55
CA HIS A 29 -0.43 -13.38 -2.26
C HIS A 29 -0.92 -12.31 -1.29
N CYS A 30 -2.22 -12.31 -0.99
CA CYS A 30 -2.87 -11.30 -0.16
C CYS A 30 -3.11 -11.84 1.25
N MET A 31 -2.19 -11.58 2.17
CA MET A 31 -2.41 -11.79 3.60
C MET A 31 -3.04 -10.52 4.18
N THR A 32 -4.32 -10.33 3.90
CA THR A 32 -5.09 -9.13 4.25
C THR A 32 -6.08 -9.40 5.39
N ASN A 33 -6.74 -8.34 5.86
CA ASN A 33 -7.73 -8.44 6.93
C ASN A 33 -9.08 -9.01 6.44
N ASP A 34 -9.86 -9.54 7.37
CA ASP A 34 -11.10 -10.27 7.06
C ASP A 34 -12.20 -9.39 6.44
N VAL A 35 -12.16 -8.08 6.72
CA VAL A 35 -13.18 -7.13 6.27
C VAL A 35 -13.10 -6.89 4.76
N VAL A 36 -11.90 -7.01 4.17
CA VAL A 36 -11.64 -6.54 2.80
C VAL A 36 -11.26 -7.63 1.81
N GLN A 37 -11.29 -8.91 2.20
CA GLN A 37 -10.84 -10.00 1.31
C GLN A 37 -11.60 -10.00 -0.02
N GLY A 38 -12.93 -9.91 0.00
CA GLY A 38 -13.76 -9.91 -1.20
C GLY A 38 -13.47 -8.73 -2.12
N ILE A 39 -13.54 -7.51 -1.60
CA ILE A 39 -13.27 -6.29 -2.38
C ILE A 39 -11.84 -6.24 -2.92
N THR A 40 -10.87 -6.79 -2.17
CA THR A 40 -9.48 -6.89 -2.64
C THR A 40 -9.34 -7.86 -3.81
N ALA A 41 -10.03 -9.00 -3.74
CA ALA A 41 -10.05 -9.97 -4.84
C ALA A 41 -10.70 -9.38 -6.09
N ASP A 42 -11.85 -8.75 -5.95
CA ASP A 42 -12.58 -8.13 -7.06
C ASP A 42 -11.77 -7.02 -7.72
N LEU A 43 -11.11 -6.16 -6.92
CA LEU A 43 -10.25 -5.11 -7.43
C LEU A 43 -9.07 -5.67 -8.25
N LEU A 44 -8.37 -6.68 -7.74
CA LEU A 44 -7.24 -7.29 -8.45
C LEU A 44 -7.68 -7.96 -9.74
N LEU A 45 -8.80 -8.69 -9.73
CA LEU A 45 -9.37 -9.30 -10.93
C LEU A 45 -9.78 -8.24 -11.96
N ALA A 46 -10.42 -7.15 -11.53
CA ALA A 46 -10.77 -6.02 -12.40
C ALA A 46 -9.52 -5.36 -13.01
N ALA A 47 -8.42 -5.31 -12.27
CA ALA A 47 -7.13 -4.82 -12.74
C ALA A 47 -6.36 -5.85 -13.58
N SER A 48 -6.91 -7.04 -13.85
CA SER A 48 -6.27 -8.16 -14.57
C SER A 48 -5.10 -8.81 -13.82
N ALA A 49 -5.05 -8.68 -12.49
CA ALA A 49 -4.17 -9.45 -11.61
C ALA A 49 -4.92 -10.67 -11.03
N SER A 50 -4.19 -11.60 -10.43
CA SER A 50 -4.73 -12.82 -9.83
C SER A 50 -4.54 -12.76 -8.31
N PRO A 51 -5.62 -12.65 -7.50
CA PRO A 51 -5.54 -12.67 -6.05
C PRO A 51 -5.48 -14.09 -5.49
N ALA A 52 -4.76 -14.28 -4.39
CA ALA A 52 -4.86 -15.49 -3.58
C ALA A 52 -4.74 -15.15 -2.09
N MET A 53 -5.67 -15.64 -1.27
CA MET A 53 -5.76 -15.41 0.16
C MET A 53 -5.35 -16.67 0.93
N VAL A 54 -4.05 -17.01 0.89
CA VAL A 54 -3.49 -18.15 1.62
C VAL A 54 -2.95 -17.62 2.95
N ILE A 55 -3.54 -18.04 4.07
CA ILE A 55 -3.25 -17.47 5.40
C ILE A 55 -2.74 -18.48 6.42
N ASP A 56 -2.85 -19.76 6.15
CA ASP A 56 -2.42 -20.82 7.06
C ASP A 56 -0.88 -20.90 7.15
N GLU A 57 -0.36 -21.15 8.36
CA GLU A 57 1.09 -21.18 8.59
C GLU A 57 1.80 -22.36 7.91
N HIS A 58 1.07 -23.43 7.54
CA HIS A 58 1.62 -24.57 6.82
C HIS A 58 1.77 -24.34 5.31
N GLU A 59 1.07 -23.35 4.76
CA GLU A 59 1.02 -23.09 3.31
C GLU A 59 1.60 -21.73 2.92
N SER A 60 1.60 -20.76 3.83
CA SER A 60 1.91 -19.37 3.51
C SER A 60 3.32 -19.15 2.97
N ALA A 61 4.31 -19.88 3.48
CA ALA A 61 5.69 -19.79 3.02
C ALA A 61 5.85 -20.36 1.60
N ASP A 62 5.25 -21.53 1.34
CA ASP A 62 5.32 -22.19 0.03
C ASP A 62 4.58 -21.35 -1.02
N PHE A 63 3.42 -20.80 -0.64
CA PHE A 63 2.66 -19.95 -1.55
C PHE A 63 3.38 -18.64 -1.86
N ALA A 64 4.02 -18.02 -0.87
CA ALA A 64 4.81 -16.81 -1.07
C ALA A 64 6.01 -17.02 -2.01
N ALA A 65 6.56 -18.24 -2.07
CA ALA A 65 7.64 -18.59 -2.99
C ALA A 65 7.19 -18.57 -4.47
N ILE A 66 5.96 -19.01 -4.75
CA ILE A 66 5.43 -19.10 -6.12
C ILE A 66 4.67 -17.85 -6.55
N ALA A 67 4.15 -17.03 -5.63
CA ALA A 67 3.50 -15.77 -5.93
C ALA A 67 4.49 -14.78 -6.58
N ASP A 68 3.96 -13.81 -7.33
CA ASP A 68 4.78 -12.75 -7.93
C ASP A 68 5.04 -11.60 -6.97
N ALA A 69 4.11 -11.36 -6.03
CA ALA A 69 4.23 -10.37 -4.97
C ALA A 69 3.44 -10.80 -3.74
N LEU A 70 3.79 -10.20 -2.57
CA LEU A 70 3.12 -10.45 -1.31
C LEU A 70 2.58 -9.14 -0.72
N LEU A 71 1.34 -9.17 -0.23
CA LEU A 71 0.75 -8.14 0.63
C LEU A 71 0.68 -8.64 2.07
N ILE A 72 1.19 -7.85 3.00
CA ILE A 72 1.00 -7.98 4.45
C ILE A 72 0.17 -6.80 4.93
N ASN A 73 -1.06 -7.05 5.33
CA ASN A 73 -1.96 -6.06 5.94
C ASN A 73 -2.31 -6.52 7.36
N VAL A 74 -1.96 -5.70 8.35
CA VAL A 74 -2.07 -6.06 9.78
C VAL A 74 -3.44 -5.74 10.41
N GLY A 75 -4.44 -5.44 9.61
CA GLY A 75 -5.84 -5.37 10.08
C GLY A 75 -6.31 -6.75 10.53
N THR A 76 -7.21 -6.83 11.52
CA THR A 76 -7.70 -8.10 12.13
C THR A 76 -6.57 -9.11 12.43
N LEU A 77 -5.41 -8.61 12.90
CA LEU A 77 -4.24 -9.44 13.19
C LEU A 77 -4.48 -10.35 14.40
N THR A 78 -4.03 -11.60 14.29
CA THR A 78 -3.93 -12.58 15.40
C THR A 78 -2.47 -13.01 15.53
N GLU A 79 -2.12 -13.64 16.66
CA GLU A 79 -0.77 -14.16 16.86
C GLU A 79 -0.42 -15.23 15.82
N GLU A 80 -1.36 -16.09 15.48
CA GLU A 80 -1.21 -17.12 14.44
C GLU A 80 -0.96 -16.50 13.07
N ARG A 81 -1.79 -15.51 12.67
CA ARG A 81 -1.58 -14.77 11.41
C ARG A 81 -0.24 -14.06 11.39
N SER A 82 0.17 -13.48 12.52
CA SER A 82 1.49 -12.82 12.61
C SER A 82 2.63 -13.79 12.32
N ARG A 83 2.58 -15.03 12.87
CA ARG A 83 3.59 -16.06 12.58
C ARG A 83 3.58 -16.46 11.11
N SER A 84 2.40 -16.74 10.57
CA SER A 84 2.22 -17.08 9.16
C SER A 84 2.73 -15.97 8.22
N MET A 85 2.42 -14.72 8.52
CA MET A 85 2.91 -13.55 7.76
C MET A 85 4.43 -13.43 7.81
N ILE A 86 5.07 -13.67 8.95
CA ILE A 86 6.54 -13.65 9.08
C ILE A 86 7.17 -14.72 8.18
N GLN A 87 6.63 -15.93 8.16
CA GLN A 87 7.12 -17.03 7.31
C GLN A 87 6.95 -16.67 5.83
N ALA A 88 5.80 -16.11 5.43
CA ALA A 88 5.55 -15.66 4.07
C ALA A 88 6.53 -14.57 3.63
N VAL A 89 6.82 -13.58 4.49
CA VAL A 89 7.80 -12.51 4.20
C VAL A 89 9.21 -13.09 4.05
N GLN A 90 9.61 -14.01 4.93
CA GLN A 90 10.92 -14.67 4.83
C GLN A 90 11.06 -15.41 3.51
N SER A 91 10.02 -16.15 3.12
CA SER A 91 9.99 -16.89 1.86
C SER A 91 9.99 -15.96 0.65
N ALA A 92 9.17 -14.93 0.63
CA ALA A 92 9.14 -13.93 -0.44
C ALA A 92 10.52 -13.28 -0.63
N LYS A 93 11.19 -12.88 0.44
CA LYS A 93 12.55 -12.31 0.40
C LYS A 93 13.57 -13.31 -0.15
N ALA A 94 13.54 -14.57 0.30
CA ALA A 94 14.45 -15.61 -0.17
C ALA A 94 14.31 -15.86 -1.68
N HIS A 95 13.12 -15.64 -2.25
CA HIS A 95 12.82 -15.81 -3.67
C HIS A 95 12.83 -14.50 -4.47
N GLY A 96 13.32 -13.39 -3.87
CA GLY A 96 13.42 -12.10 -4.55
C GLY A 96 12.06 -11.48 -4.95
N LYS A 97 10.99 -11.83 -4.23
CA LYS A 97 9.65 -11.31 -4.50
C LYS A 97 9.42 -9.99 -3.77
N PRO A 98 8.87 -8.96 -4.44
CA PRO A 98 8.49 -7.73 -3.76
C PRO A 98 7.35 -7.99 -2.77
N TRP A 99 7.36 -7.23 -1.66
CA TRP A 99 6.28 -7.29 -0.71
C TRP A 99 5.92 -5.92 -0.14
N VAL A 100 4.64 -5.73 0.13
CA VAL A 100 4.05 -4.48 0.59
C VAL A 100 3.57 -4.64 2.02
N LEU A 101 3.90 -3.68 2.88
CA LEU A 101 3.36 -3.56 4.23
C LEU A 101 2.27 -2.51 4.27
N ASP A 102 1.09 -2.90 4.75
CA ASP A 102 -0.02 -2.02 5.10
C ASP A 102 -0.19 -2.04 6.64
N PRO A 103 0.39 -1.06 7.36
CA PRO A 103 0.46 -1.05 8.82
C PRO A 103 -0.82 -0.47 9.45
N VAL A 104 -1.95 -1.06 9.12
CA VAL A 104 -3.28 -0.60 9.54
C VAL A 104 -3.34 -0.26 11.03
N ALA A 105 -3.77 0.96 11.34
CA ALA A 105 -3.93 1.48 12.69
C ALA A 105 -2.62 1.57 13.49
N ALA A 106 -1.48 1.83 12.80
CA ALA A 106 -0.21 2.09 13.45
C ALA A 106 -0.32 3.25 14.46
N GLY A 107 0.25 3.06 15.65
CA GLY A 107 0.24 4.02 16.74
C GLY A 107 -0.97 3.96 17.67
N LEU A 108 -1.92 3.07 17.42
CA LEU A 108 -3.14 2.97 18.23
C LEU A 108 -3.15 1.77 19.19
N LEU A 109 -2.48 0.69 18.84
CA LEU A 109 -2.54 -0.58 19.57
C LEU A 109 -1.13 -1.11 19.84
N PRO A 110 -0.64 -1.06 21.09
CA PRO A 110 0.76 -1.39 21.43
C PRO A 110 1.23 -2.77 20.92
N TRP A 111 0.41 -3.80 21.05
CA TRP A 111 0.74 -5.13 20.56
C TRP A 111 0.88 -5.17 19.03
N ARG A 112 -0.02 -4.48 18.31
CA ARG A 112 0.06 -4.37 16.85
C ARG A 112 1.28 -3.58 16.42
N ASP A 113 1.64 -2.52 17.13
CA ASP A 113 2.82 -1.70 16.85
C ASP A 113 4.12 -2.49 17.02
N GLU A 114 4.17 -3.41 17.98
CA GLU A 114 5.29 -4.36 18.13
C GLU A 114 5.42 -5.25 16.89
N LYS A 115 4.30 -5.80 16.39
CA LYS A 115 4.30 -6.64 15.19
C LYS A 115 4.65 -5.82 13.94
N ILE A 116 4.13 -4.60 13.80
CA ILE A 116 4.50 -3.68 12.72
C ILE A 116 6.01 -3.40 12.75
N THR A 117 6.60 -3.16 13.91
CA THR A 117 8.04 -2.94 14.07
C THR A 117 8.83 -4.16 13.60
N THR A 118 8.35 -5.37 13.89
CA THR A 118 8.94 -6.62 13.40
C THR A 118 8.92 -6.66 11.87
N PHE A 119 7.77 -6.38 11.22
CA PHE A 119 7.68 -6.36 9.76
C PHE A 119 8.56 -5.27 9.14
N LEU A 120 8.60 -4.08 9.71
CA LEU A 120 9.48 -3.01 9.24
C LEU A 120 10.96 -3.41 9.25
N SER A 121 11.40 -4.15 10.28
CA SER A 121 12.77 -4.68 10.37
C SER A 121 13.10 -5.68 9.25
N MET A 122 12.08 -6.29 8.65
CA MET A 122 12.22 -7.23 7.53
C MET A 122 12.32 -6.53 6.17
N GLN A 123 12.37 -5.21 6.14
CA GLN A 123 12.61 -4.38 4.94
C GLN A 123 11.56 -4.60 3.84
N PRO A 124 10.34 -4.07 3.97
CA PRO A 124 9.34 -4.10 2.91
C PRO A 124 9.85 -3.40 1.65
N THR A 125 9.38 -3.84 0.49
CA THR A 125 9.62 -3.13 -0.77
C THR A 125 8.89 -1.80 -0.78
N VAL A 126 7.63 -1.81 -0.28
CA VAL A 126 6.80 -0.62 -0.14
C VAL A 126 6.09 -0.64 1.22
N ILE A 127 6.04 0.50 1.89
CA ILE A 127 5.11 0.79 2.98
C ILE A 127 4.00 1.66 2.40
N ARG A 128 2.75 1.23 2.49
CA ARG A 128 1.60 2.03 2.08
C ARG A 128 0.69 2.31 3.27
N ALA A 129 0.50 3.58 3.60
CA ALA A 129 -0.30 3.99 4.75
C ALA A 129 -0.92 5.38 4.55
N ASN A 130 -1.84 5.77 5.41
CA ASN A 130 -2.33 7.15 5.45
C ASN A 130 -1.36 8.07 6.22
N ALA A 131 -1.61 9.39 6.16
CA ALA A 131 -0.73 10.40 6.78
C ALA A 131 -0.54 10.16 8.28
N SER A 132 -1.59 9.84 9.03
CA SER A 132 -1.51 9.65 10.47
C SER A 132 -0.71 8.40 10.86
N GLU A 133 -0.87 7.31 10.12
CA GLU A 133 -0.08 6.07 10.29
C GLU A 133 1.41 6.33 9.99
N ILE A 134 1.71 7.03 8.89
CA ILE A 134 3.09 7.41 8.54
C ILE A 134 3.75 8.27 9.60
N MET A 135 3.06 9.30 10.11
CA MET A 135 3.57 10.14 11.19
C MET A 135 3.84 9.33 12.45
N SER A 136 2.91 8.43 12.80
CA SER A 136 3.08 7.54 13.96
C SER A 136 4.30 6.63 13.82
N LEU A 137 4.48 5.99 12.66
CA LEU A 137 5.65 5.13 12.39
C LEU A 137 6.98 5.89 12.44
N ALA A 138 6.97 7.16 12.06
CA ALA A 138 8.14 8.02 12.14
C ALA A 138 8.44 8.54 13.56
N GLY A 139 7.53 8.33 14.52
CA GLY A 139 7.62 8.88 15.86
C GLY A 139 7.31 10.38 15.92
N VAL A 140 6.63 10.91 14.91
CA VAL A 140 6.18 12.30 14.84
C VAL A 140 4.71 12.34 15.23
N GLY A 141 4.34 13.03 16.32
CA GLY A 141 2.94 13.27 16.65
C GLY A 141 2.36 12.59 17.90
N ALA A 142 3.17 12.01 18.77
CA ALA A 142 2.69 11.53 20.08
C ALA A 142 2.48 12.66 21.09
N GLY A 143 1.77 13.75 20.72
CA GLY A 143 1.58 14.84 21.70
C GLY A 143 0.90 16.13 21.25
N GLY A 144 0.25 16.21 20.10
CA GLY A 144 -0.35 17.46 19.64
C GLY A 144 -1.82 17.35 19.24
N HIS A 145 -2.74 17.78 20.08
CA HIS A 145 -4.07 18.19 19.66
C HIS A 145 -3.95 19.49 18.84
N GLY A 146 -4.38 19.48 17.59
CA GLY A 146 -4.62 20.68 16.79
C GLY A 146 -3.43 21.13 15.95
N VAL A 147 -3.30 20.54 14.75
CA VAL A 147 -2.45 21.08 13.70
C VAL A 147 -3.34 21.30 12.46
N ASP A 148 -3.22 22.48 11.84
CA ASP A 148 -3.97 22.85 10.63
C ASP A 148 -3.68 21.88 9.48
N SER A 149 -4.70 21.56 8.68
CA SER A 149 -4.68 20.52 7.64
C SER A 149 -3.61 20.66 6.54
N THR A 150 -2.99 21.82 6.39
CA THR A 150 -1.89 22.09 5.45
C THR A 150 -0.54 21.67 6.02
N ASP A 151 -0.33 21.82 7.33
CA ASP A 151 0.90 21.40 8.01
C ASP A 151 0.97 19.87 8.12
N ASP A 152 -0.16 19.18 8.23
CA ASP A 152 -0.23 17.72 8.31
C ASP A 152 0.29 17.02 7.07
N SER A 153 0.00 17.54 5.87
CA SER A 153 0.46 16.96 4.62
C SER A 153 1.98 17.12 4.41
N ALA A 154 2.53 18.28 4.80
CA ALA A 154 3.97 18.53 4.72
C ALA A 154 4.75 17.67 5.74
N ASN A 155 4.22 17.55 6.97
CA ASN A 155 4.80 16.73 8.02
C ASN A 155 4.77 15.23 7.65
N ALA A 156 3.66 14.76 7.07
CA ALA A 156 3.53 13.38 6.60
C ALA A 156 4.52 13.06 5.47
N LEU A 157 4.77 14.00 4.56
CA LEU A 157 5.75 13.81 3.49
C LEU A 157 7.19 13.72 4.03
N GLN A 158 7.55 14.58 5.00
CA GLN A 158 8.86 14.51 5.64
C GLN A 158 9.03 13.23 6.46
N ALA A 159 7.99 12.79 7.15
CA ALA A 159 7.94 11.51 7.86
C ALA A 159 8.13 10.33 6.89
N ALA A 160 7.43 10.35 5.75
CA ALA A 160 7.56 9.32 4.71
C ALA A 160 8.99 9.21 4.17
N LYS A 161 9.65 10.34 3.89
CA LYS A 161 11.06 10.35 3.47
C LYS A 161 11.98 9.75 4.52
N THR A 162 11.78 10.11 5.77
CA THR A 162 12.57 9.56 6.88
C THR A 162 12.41 8.04 6.98
N LEU A 163 11.19 7.53 6.83
CA LEU A 163 10.90 6.09 6.82
C LEU A 163 11.53 5.41 5.61
N ALA A 164 11.39 6.00 4.41
CA ALA A 164 11.95 5.45 3.18
C ALA A 164 13.48 5.30 3.27
N GLN A 165 14.17 6.31 3.81
CA GLN A 165 15.62 6.27 4.05
C GLN A 165 15.99 5.24 5.11
N ARG A 166 15.24 5.20 6.24
CA ARG A 166 15.50 4.28 7.36
C ARG A 166 15.37 2.83 6.95
N TYR A 167 14.32 2.48 6.22
CA TYR A 167 14.02 1.09 5.84
C TYR A 167 14.45 0.74 4.41
N ARG A 168 15.00 1.71 3.64
CA ARG A 168 15.45 1.53 2.25
C ARG A 168 14.34 0.98 1.36
N CYS A 169 13.17 1.58 1.43
CA CYS A 169 11.98 1.16 0.72
C CYS A 169 11.27 2.36 0.10
N ILE A 170 10.25 2.11 -0.70
CA ILE A 170 9.32 3.15 -1.11
C ILE A 170 8.27 3.34 -0.01
N VAL A 171 7.89 4.58 0.25
CA VAL A 171 6.78 4.91 1.15
C VAL A 171 5.71 5.63 0.35
N ALA A 172 4.51 5.05 0.32
CA ALA A 172 3.32 5.64 -0.29
C ALA A 172 2.39 6.18 0.80
N VAL A 173 2.12 7.48 0.74
CA VAL A 173 1.22 8.18 1.66
C VAL A 173 -0.06 8.51 0.92
N THR A 174 -1.19 8.05 1.45
CA THR A 174 -2.51 8.38 0.90
C THR A 174 -3.20 9.44 1.74
N GLY A 175 -3.90 10.37 1.06
CA GLY A 175 -4.59 11.47 1.69
C GLY A 175 -5.36 12.29 0.66
N LYS A 176 -5.43 13.60 0.84
CA LYS A 176 -6.04 14.51 -0.14
C LYS A 176 -5.25 14.49 -1.46
N THR A 177 -3.94 14.40 -1.38
CA THR A 177 -3.05 14.11 -2.51
C THR A 177 -2.20 12.92 -2.12
N ASP A 178 -2.14 11.93 -2.99
CA ASP A 178 -1.33 10.74 -2.79
C ASP A 178 0.10 10.98 -3.28
N TYR A 179 1.08 10.53 -2.50
CA TYR A 179 2.51 10.65 -2.80
C TYR A 179 3.21 9.32 -2.62
N ALA A 180 4.26 9.12 -3.40
CA ALA A 180 5.26 8.09 -3.09
C ALA A 180 6.67 8.68 -3.11
N THR A 181 7.55 8.14 -2.25
CA THR A 181 8.94 8.59 -2.13
C THR A 181 9.89 7.43 -1.86
N ASP A 182 11.10 7.54 -2.39
CA ASP A 182 12.26 6.68 -2.06
C ASP A 182 13.17 7.32 -0.97
N GLY A 183 12.72 8.45 -0.43
CA GLY A 183 13.48 9.26 0.54
C GLY A 183 14.32 10.38 -0.10
N GLN A 184 14.44 10.41 -1.42
CA GLN A 184 15.12 11.46 -2.19
C GLN A 184 14.17 12.13 -3.16
N LYS A 185 13.49 11.34 -3.97
CA LYS A 185 12.48 11.78 -4.95
C LYS A 185 11.10 11.70 -4.34
N VAL A 186 10.23 12.63 -4.73
CA VAL A 186 8.81 12.60 -4.42
C VAL A 186 8.03 12.64 -5.73
N VAL A 187 7.11 11.70 -5.89
CA VAL A 187 6.22 11.65 -7.04
C VAL A 187 4.78 11.68 -6.52
N ALA A 188 4.01 12.65 -7.01
CA ALA A 188 2.59 12.74 -6.70
C ALA A 188 1.76 11.93 -7.70
N ALA A 189 0.73 11.26 -7.21
CA ALA A 189 -0.31 10.69 -8.05
C ALA A 189 -1.35 11.77 -8.36
N THR A 190 -1.65 11.93 -9.65
CA THR A 190 -2.72 12.86 -10.08
C THR A 190 -4.09 12.23 -9.84
N GLY A 191 -5.02 12.97 -9.30
CA GLY A 191 -6.41 12.58 -9.07
C GLY A 191 -6.84 12.86 -7.62
N ASP A 192 -7.73 13.83 -7.45
CA ASP A 192 -8.41 14.06 -6.17
C ASP A 192 -9.75 13.32 -6.24
N VAL A 193 -9.93 12.28 -5.42
CA VAL A 193 -11.18 11.50 -5.41
C VAL A 193 -11.80 11.57 -4.01
N PRO A 194 -12.65 12.56 -3.75
CA PRO A 194 -13.31 12.71 -2.46
C PRO A 194 -14.13 11.48 -2.03
N MET A 195 -14.52 10.63 -3.00
CA MET A 195 -15.31 9.41 -2.73
C MET A 195 -14.50 8.24 -2.18
N ALA A 196 -13.17 8.28 -2.22
CA ALA A 196 -12.32 7.19 -1.70
C ALA A 196 -12.57 6.90 -0.20
N THR A 197 -12.98 7.93 0.55
CA THR A 197 -13.32 7.81 1.98
C THR A 197 -14.68 7.20 2.26
N LEU A 198 -15.54 7.07 1.26
CA LEU A 198 -16.92 6.57 1.41
C LEU A 198 -17.04 5.05 1.24
N ALA A 199 -16.03 4.39 0.70
CA ALA A 199 -16.03 2.94 0.53
C ALA A 199 -15.07 2.28 1.53
N VAL A 200 -15.58 1.36 2.34
CA VAL A 200 -14.78 0.61 3.32
C VAL A 200 -13.76 -0.27 2.60
N GLY A 201 -12.50 -0.20 3.02
CA GLY A 201 -11.46 -1.10 2.53
C GLY A 201 -10.72 -0.64 1.28
N THR A 202 -11.04 0.52 0.71
CA THR A 202 -10.32 1.06 -0.46
C THR A 202 -8.81 1.18 -0.23
N GLY A 203 -8.40 1.64 0.94
CA GLY A 203 -6.99 1.71 1.32
C GLY A 203 -6.31 0.33 1.33
N CYS A 204 -6.89 -0.63 2.03
CA CYS A 204 -6.35 -1.99 2.14
C CYS A 204 -6.27 -2.69 0.76
N SER A 205 -7.29 -2.50 -0.08
CA SER A 205 -7.31 -3.05 -1.45
C SER A 205 -6.28 -2.37 -2.35
N LEU A 206 -6.04 -1.06 -2.18
CA LEU A 206 -4.98 -0.33 -2.86
C LEU A 206 -3.60 -0.92 -2.56
N SER A 207 -3.34 -1.34 -1.31
CA SER A 207 -2.07 -1.98 -0.95
C SER A 207 -1.82 -3.28 -1.72
N ALA A 208 -2.87 -4.04 -2.03
CA ALA A 208 -2.79 -5.21 -2.90
C ALA A 208 -2.49 -4.84 -4.36
N LEU A 209 -3.10 -3.77 -4.85
CA LEU A 209 -2.82 -3.24 -6.19
C LEU A 209 -1.37 -2.76 -6.31
N VAL A 210 -0.84 -2.07 -5.30
CA VAL A 210 0.58 -1.68 -5.23
C VAL A 210 1.48 -2.91 -5.31
N ALA A 211 1.16 -4.00 -4.60
CA ALA A 211 1.92 -5.23 -4.68
C ALA A 211 1.92 -5.82 -6.10
N ALA A 212 0.77 -5.81 -6.78
CA ALA A 212 0.66 -6.27 -8.16
C ALA A 212 1.57 -5.47 -9.12
N PHE A 213 1.59 -4.15 -8.98
CA PHE A 213 2.44 -3.28 -9.80
C PHE A 213 3.92 -3.47 -9.52
N CYS A 214 4.34 -3.64 -8.26
CA CYS A 214 5.74 -3.88 -7.89
C CYS A 214 6.31 -5.18 -8.50
N ALA A 215 5.46 -6.14 -8.83
CA ALA A 215 5.88 -7.40 -9.45
C ALA A 215 6.22 -7.28 -10.95
N THR A 216 6.05 -6.14 -11.58
CA THR A 216 6.35 -5.94 -13.01
C THR A 216 7.84 -5.99 -13.33
N GLY A 217 8.72 -5.79 -12.34
CA GLY A 217 10.16 -5.66 -12.53
C GLY A 217 10.61 -4.28 -13.03
N GLU A 218 9.68 -3.33 -13.09
CA GLU A 218 9.92 -1.93 -13.44
C GLU A 218 10.38 -1.12 -12.20
N ASP A 219 10.64 0.18 -12.37
CA ASP A 219 10.96 1.07 -11.25
C ASP A 219 9.84 1.03 -10.19
N VAL A 220 10.21 0.68 -8.95
CA VAL A 220 9.24 0.45 -7.85
C VAL A 220 8.52 1.74 -7.45
N LEU A 221 9.20 2.90 -7.52
CA LEU A 221 8.58 4.18 -7.20
C LEU A 221 7.51 4.53 -8.24
N GLU A 222 7.83 4.41 -9.53
CA GLU A 222 6.86 4.63 -10.61
C GLU A 222 5.71 3.62 -10.58
N ALA A 223 6.01 2.34 -10.33
CA ALA A 223 5.02 1.26 -10.18
C ALA A 223 4.04 1.56 -9.02
N THR A 224 4.57 2.01 -7.89
CA THR A 224 3.75 2.42 -6.74
C THR A 224 2.82 3.58 -7.11
N VAL A 225 3.34 4.64 -7.73
CA VAL A 225 2.53 5.80 -8.14
C VAL A 225 1.48 5.41 -9.18
N ALA A 226 1.82 4.54 -10.13
CA ALA A 226 0.86 4.04 -11.12
C ALA A 226 -0.32 3.32 -10.47
N ALA A 227 -0.07 2.52 -9.43
CA ALA A 227 -1.14 1.87 -8.66
C ALA A 227 -2.06 2.89 -7.95
N LEU A 228 -1.48 3.95 -7.35
CA LEU A 228 -2.25 5.04 -6.74
C LEU A 228 -3.14 5.73 -7.79
N MET A 229 -2.59 6.07 -8.95
CA MET A 229 -3.33 6.74 -10.04
C MET A 229 -4.47 5.86 -10.59
N ILE A 230 -4.22 4.56 -10.78
CA ILE A 230 -5.26 3.63 -11.26
C ILE A 230 -6.40 3.52 -10.25
N MET A 231 -6.08 3.42 -8.95
CA MET A 231 -7.10 3.40 -7.90
C MET A 231 -7.97 4.65 -7.94
N ASN A 232 -7.36 5.83 -8.08
CA ASN A 232 -8.07 7.09 -8.19
C ASN A 232 -8.98 7.12 -9.44
N CYS A 233 -8.51 6.62 -10.59
CA CYS A 233 -9.33 6.50 -11.80
C CYS A 233 -10.52 5.55 -11.59
N LEU A 234 -10.32 4.40 -10.97
CA LEU A 234 -11.39 3.42 -10.73
C LEU A 234 -12.46 3.99 -9.79
N LEU A 235 -12.07 4.68 -8.74
CA LEU A 235 -12.98 5.31 -7.79
C LEU A 235 -13.77 6.45 -8.42
N TYR A 236 -13.16 7.23 -9.33
CA TYR A 236 -13.82 8.31 -10.05
C TYR A 236 -14.87 7.81 -11.03
N THR A 237 -14.65 6.66 -11.67
CA THR A 237 -15.55 6.08 -12.67
C THR A 237 -16.60 5.11 -12.09
N SER A 238 -16.49 4.75 -10.82
CA SER A 238 -17.47 3.88 -10.17
C SER A 238 -18.78 4.62 -9.90
N PRO A 239 -19.96 4.03 -10.23
CA PRO A 239 -21.23 4.63 -9.88
C PRO A 239 -21.34 4.78 -8.36
N SER A 240 -21.81 5.95 -7.91
CA SER A 240 -22.06 6.17 -6.48
C SER A 240 -23.09 5.16 -5.97
N PRO A 241 -22.92 4.61 -4.74
CA PRO A 241 -23.96 3.80 -4.12
C PRO A 241 -25.33 4.51 -4.02
N ARG A 242 -25.35 5.85 -4.14
CA ARG A 242 -26.58 6.66 -4.18
C ARG A 242 -27.24 6.67 -5.55
N ASP A 243 -26.52 6.41 -6.62
CA ASP A 243 -27.09 6.44 -7.99
C ASP A 243 -28.02 5.25 -8.24
N GLY A 244 -27.85 4.12 -7.51
CA GLY A 244 -28.75 2.96 -7.55
C GLY A 244 -30.04 3.10 -6.75
N LEU A 245 -30.19 4.16 -5.95
CA LEU A 245 -31.41 4.41 -5.15
C LEU A 245 -32.38 5.38 -5.82
N LEU A 246 -32.05 5.91 -7.00
CA LEU A 246 -32.86 6.85 -7.78
C LEU A 246 -33.44 6.24 -9.06
N SER A 247 -33.34 4.93 -9.25
CA SER A 247 -33.95 4.19 -10.36
C SER A 247 -35.08 3.27 -9.88
#